data_837bf55b385cb0f1dfd768ab0b88965a
#
_entry.id   837bf55b385cb0f1dfd768ab0b88965a
#
_cell.length_a   1.000
_cell.length_b   1.000
_cell.length_c   1.000
_cell.angle_alpha   90.00
_cell.angle_beta   90.00
_cell.angle_gamma   90.00
#
_symmetry.space_group_name_H-M   'P 1'
#
loop_
_entity.id
_entity.type
_entity.pdbx_description
1 polymer ?
#
loop_
_entity_poly.entity_id
_entity_poly.type
_entity_poly.pdbx_seq_one_letter_code
_entity_poly.pdbx_strand_id
1 'polypeptide(L)'
;MAESPQATEVAERVAGRIALYVGPHTARVAVKTFAQRKLGRGPETLQLEDIPALLAALRPMLRTLVGHSQCELVLKRIERELGL
;
A
#
# COMPACT_ATOMS: atom_id res chain seq x y z
N MET A 1 13.59 9.22 18.96
CA MET A 1 13.09 9.07 17.70
C MET A 1 13.94 8.33 16.78
N ALA A 2 13.96 7.12 16.83
CA ALA A 2 14.88 6.34 16.08
C ALA A 2 14.27 5.66 14.88
N GLU A 3 13.15 6.13 14.45
CA GLU A 3 12.51 5.49 13.34
C GLU A 3 13.21 5.71 12.04
N SER A 4 13.20 4.74 11.18
CA SER A 4 13.69 4.92 9.83
C SER A 4 12.62 5.67 9.04
N PRO A 5 12.84 6.94 8.73
CA PRO A 5 11.81 7.72 8.05
C PRO A 5 11.43 7.14 6.72
N GLN A 6 12.36 6.50 6.03
CA GLN A 6 12.10 6.00 4.69
C GLN A 6 11.12 4.82 4.66
N ALA A 7 11.32 3.86 5.55
CA ALA A 7 10.44 2.70 5.59
C ALA A 7 9.03 3.10 5.97
N THR A 8 8.91 3.93 7.01
CA THR A 8 7.61 4.44 7.43
C THR A 8 6.96 5.23 6.31
N GLU A 9 7.76 6.02 5.60
CA GLU A 9 7.25 6.85 4.53
C GLU A 9 6.66 6.03 3.39
N VAL A 10 7.29 4.93 3.02
CA VAL A 10 6.79 4.09 1.95
C VAL A 10 5.40 3.57 2.29
N ALA A 11 5.25 3.00 3.50
CA ALA A 11 3.98 2.49 3.95
C ALA A 11 2.92 3.60 4.02
N GLU A 12 3.30 4.76 4.53
CA GLU A 12 2.38 5.89 4.66
C GLU A 12 1.92 6.40 3.31
N ARG A 13 2.79 6.43 2.32
CA ARG A 13 2.42 6.88 0.99
C ARG A 13 1.41 5.94 0.35
N VAL A 14 1.65 4.63 0.47
CA VAL A 14 0.71 3.65 -0.08
C VAL A 14 -0.64 3.78 0.63
N ALA A 15 -0.62 3.79 1.96
CA ALA A 15 -1.84 3.90 2.74
C ALA A 15 -2.57 5.21 2.44
N GLY A 16 -1.84 6.30 2.31
CA GLY A 16 -2.43 7.60 2.03
C GLY A 16 -3.19 7.64 0.72
N ARG A 17 -2.68 6.96 -0.30
CA ARG A 17 -3.37 6.92 -1.58
C ARG A 17 -4.61 6.05 -1.54
N ILE A 18 -4.49 4.89 -0.91
CA ILE A 18 -5.63 3.99 -0.78
C ILE A 18 -6.70 4.63 0.10
N ALA A 19 -6.30 5.42 1.08
CA ALA A 19 -7.23 6.06 2.00
C ALA A 19 -8.24 6.97 1.30
N LEU A 20 -7.87 7.52 0.15
CA LEU A 20 -8.79 8.35 -0.61
C LEU A 20 -10.03 7.59 -1.06
N TYR A 21 -9.94 6.28 -1.11
CA TYR A 21 -11.03 5.43 -1.62
C TYR A 21 -11.67 4.57 -0.53
N VAL A 22 -10.90 4.15 0.46
CA VAL A 22 -11.40 3.22 1.47
C VAL A 22 -11.37 3.79 2.89
N GLY A 23 -10.86 5.01 3.05
CA GLY A 23 -10.73 5.64 4.35
C GLY A 23 -9.38 5.35 5.00
N PRO A 24 -8.92 6.25 5.89
CA PRO A 24 -7.59 6.12 6.46
C PRO A 24 -7.39 4.90 7.34
N HIS A 25 -8.39 4.55 8.13
CA HIS A 25 -8.25 3.40 9.02
C HIS A 25 -8.14 2.11 8.22
N THR A 26 -9.06 1.90 7.27
CA THR A 26 -9.05 0.70 6.43
C THR A 26 -7.76 0.62 5.62
N ALA A 27 -7.29 1.74 5.11
CA ALA A 27 -6.05 1.77 4.33
C ALA A 27 -4.86 1.31 5.17
N ARG A 28 -4.72 1.80 6.38
CA ARG A 28 -3.62 1.42 7.25
C ARG A 28 -3.67 -0.04 7.64
N VAL A 29 -4.86 -0.52 7.99
CA VAL A 29 -5.04 -1.91 8.35
C VAL A 29 -4.70 -2.81 7.16
N ALA A 30 -5.14 -2.43 5.97
CA ALA A 30 -4.87 -3.22 4.77
C ALA A 30 -3.39 -3.31 4.48
N VAL A 31 -2.68 -2.18 4.50
CA VAL A 31 -1.25 -2.17 4.24
C VAL A 31 -0.51 -3.04 5.26
N LYS A 32 -0.84 -2.88 6.53
CA LYS A 32 -0.21 -3.66 7.58
C LYS A 32 -0.47 -5.16 7.41
N THR A 33 -1.73 -5.51 7.21
CA THR A 33 -2.14 -6.91 7.12
C THR A 33 -1.50 -7.59 5.92
N PHE A 34 -1.55 -6.97 4.75
CA PHE A 34 -1.03 -7.59 3.55
C PHE A 34 0.49 -7.62 3.54
N ALA A 35 1.15 -6.61 4.13
CA ALA A 35 2.59 -6.65 4.26
C ALA A 35 3.01 -7.84 5.11
N GLN A 36 2.34 -8.06 6.22
CA GLN A 36 2.67 -9.16 7.11
C GLN A 36 2.35 -10.51 6.49
N ARG A 37 1.20 -10.63 5.88
CA ARG A 37 0.77 -11.93 5.32
C ARG A 37 1.53 -12.33 4.07
N LYS A 38 1.79 -11.37 3.17
CA LYS A 38 2.38 -11.70 1.88
C LYS A 38 3.88 -11.53 1.85
N LEU A 39 4.41 -10.61 2.64
CA LEU A 39 5.84 -10.32 2.62
C LEU A 39 6.53 -10.71 3.91
N GLY A 40 5.75 -11.03 4.95
CA GLY A 40 6.32 -11.37 6.25
C GLY A 40 7.00 -10.20 6.92
N ARG A 41 6.61 -8.96 6.57
CA ARG A 41 7.24 -7.76 7.09
C ARG A 41 6.22 -6.83 7.70
N GLY A 42 6.62 -6.08 8.73
CA GLY A 42 5.79 -5.02 9.25
C GLY A 42 5.84 -3.80 8.32
N PRO A 43 4.86 -2.90 8.44
CA PRO A 43 4.83 -1.72 7.58
C PRO A 43 6.05 -0.84 7.72
N GLU A 44 6.67 -0.81 8.87
CA GLU A 44 7.85 0.02 9.12
C GLU A 44 9.11 -0.52 8.45
N THR A 45 9.08 -1.74 7.93
CA THR A 45 10.22 -2.33 7.24
C THR A 45 10.02 -2.45 5.74
N LEU A 46 8.92 -1.91 5.21
CA LEU A 46 8.68 -1.95 3.78
C LEU A 46 9.66 -1.08 3.02
N GLN A 47 10.13 -1.59 1.90
CA GLN A 47 11.03 -0.88 1.01
C GLN A 47 10.38 -0.73 -0.36
N LEU A 48 10.94 0.14 -1.19
CA LEU A 48 10.39 0.35 -2.53
C LEU A 48 10.33 -0.94 -3.33
N GLU A 49 11.32 -1.80 -3.16
CA GLU A 49 11.34 -3.06 -3.90
C GLU A 49 10.22 -4.01 -3.48
N ASP A 50 9.61 -3.79 -2.32
CA ASP A 50 8.50 -4.61 -1.86
C ASP A 50 7.16 -4.17 -2.43
N ILE A 51 7.09 -2.96 -2.98
CA ILE A 51 5.82 -2.36 -3.39
C ILE A 51 5.10 -3.15 -4.48
N PRO A 52 5.77 -3.63 -5.54
CA PRO A 52 5.04 -4.40 -6.55
C PRO A 52 4.32 -5.60 -5.97
N ALA A 53 4.97 -6.33 -5.06
CA ALA A 53 4.34 -7.48 -4.41
C ALA A 53 3.19 -7.07 -3.51
N LEU A 54 3.37 -5.96 -2.78
CA LEU A 54 2.32 -5.45 -1.90
C LEU A 54 1.10 -5.00 -2.72
N LEU A 55 1.32 -4.30 -3.81
CA LEU A 55 0.22 -3.83 -4.65
C LEU A 55 -0.51 -5.01 -5.29
N ALA A 56 0.22 -6.04 -5.69
CA ALA A 56 -0.41 -7.24 -6.23
C ALA A 56 -1.30 -7.90 -5.17
N ALA A 57 -0.85 -7.89 -3.92
CA ALA A 57 -1.62 -8.47 -2.82
C ALA A 57 -2.87 -7.63 -2.51
N LEU A 58 -2.77 -6.31 -2.64
CA LEU A 58 -3.90 -5.41 -2.38
C LEU A 58 -4.94 -5.40 -3.49
N ARG A 59 -4.56 -5.82 -4.69
CA ARG A 59 -5.45 -5.74 -5.86
C ARG A 59 -6.81 -6.39 -5.64
N PRO A 60 -6.92 -7.62 -5.14
CA PRO A 60 -8.24 -8.23 -4.96
C PRO A 60 -9.14 -7.43 -4.01
N MET A 61 -8.56 -6.92 -2.94
CA MET A 61 -9.32 -6.12 -1.97
C MET A 61 -9.82 -4.83 -2.62
N LEU A 62 -8.93 -4.12 -3.30
CA LEU A 62 -9.30 -2.87 -3.96
C LEU A 62 -10.34 -3.10 -5.04
N ARG A 63 -10.18 -4.17 -5.80
CA ARG A 63 -11.16 -4.50 -6.85
C ARG A 63 -12.55 -4.70 -6.26
N THR A 64 -12.62 -5.36 -5.12
CA THR A 64 -13.89 -5.60 -4.44
C THR A 64 -14.51 -4.30 -3.92
N LEU A 65 -13.68 -3.41 -3.39
CA LEU A 65 -14.17 -2.20 -2.76
C LEU A 65 -14.48 -1.06 -3.73
N VAL A 66 -13.68 -0.90 -4.78
CA VAL A 66 -13.82 0.25 -5.68
C VAL A 66 -14.06 -0.13 -7.13
N GLY A 67 -14.07 -1.41 -7.46
CA GLY A 67 -14.26 -1.86 -8.83
C GLY A 67 -12.97 -1.97 -9.61
N HIS A 68 -13.02 -2.67 -10.74
CA HIS A 68 -11.83 -2.98 -11.52
C HIS A 68 -11.12 -1.74 -12.06
N SER A 69 -11.87 -0.84 -12.70
CA SER A 69 -11.28 0.33 -13.33
C SER A 69 -10.60 1.24 -12.32
N GLN A 70 -11.28 1.50 -11.20
CA GLN A 70 -10.73 2.35 -10.16
C GLN A 70 -9.51 1.71 -9.52
N CYS A 71 -9.58 0.41 -9.30
CA CYS A 71 -8.47 -0.35 -8.73
C CYS A 71 -7.21 -0.14 -9.57
N GLU A 72 -7.31 -0.31 -10.89
CA GLU A 72 -6.15 -0.16 -11.76
C GLU A 72 -5.60 1.26 -11.74
N LEU A 73 -6.48 2.26 -11.71
CA LEU A 73 -6.04 3.64 -11.64
C LEU A 73 -5.28 3.94 -10.36
N VAL A 74 -5.80 3.47 -9.24
CA VAL A 74 -5.16 3.69 -7.94
C VAL A 74 -3.78 3.06 -7.92
N LEU A 75 -3.67 1.82 -8.36
CA LEU A 75 -2.40 1.12 -8.35
C LEU A 75 -1.37 1.79 -9.26
N LYS A 76 -1.79 2.24 -10.43
CA LYS A 76 -0.89 2.94 -11.33
C LYS A 76 -0.40 4.25 -10.76
N ARG A 77 -1.27 4.98 -10.07
CA ARG A 77 -0.87 6.23 -9.43
C ARG A 77 0.16 6.00 -8.34
N ILE A 78 -0.04 4.95 -7.54
CA ILE A 78 0.91 4.63 -6.50
C ILE A 78 2.27 4.31 -7.10
N GLU A 79 2.29 3.47 -8.13
CA GLU A 79 3.55 3.13 -8.79
C GLU A 79 4.25 4.36 -9.32
N ARG A 80 3.51 5.24 -9.98
CA ARG A 80 4.09 6.45 -10.54
C ARG A 80 4.66 7.37 -9.48
N GLU A 81 3.95 7.55 -8.39
CA GLU A 81 4.39 8.43 -7.33
C GLU A 81 5.63 7.92 -6.61
N LEU A 82 5.76 6.62 -6.54
CA LEU A 82 6.92 6.01 -5.88
C LEU A 82 8.08 5.79 -6.86
N GLY A 83 7.91 6.18 -8.10
CA GLY A 83 8.98 6.06 -9.08
C GLY A 83 9.19 4.66 -9.62
N LEU A 84 8.14 3.87 -9.60
CA LEU A 84 8.24 2.48 -10.07
C LEU A 84 7.85 2.32 -11.52
#